data_cc3ff6ec200c293921dfb0604d6587b9
#
_entry.id   cc3ff6ec200c293921dfb0604d6587b9
#
_cell.length_a   1.000
_cell.length_b   1.000
_cell.length_c   1.000
_cell.angle_alpha   90.00
_cell.angle_beta   90.00
_cell.angle_gamma   90.00
#
_symmetry.space_group_name_H-M   'P 1'
#
loop_
_entity.id
_entity.type
_entity.pdbx_description
1 polymer ?
#
loop_
_entity_poly.entity_id
_entity_poly.type
_entity_poly.pdbx_seq_one_letter_code
_entity_poly.pdbx_strand_id
1 'polypeptide(L)'
;MELFLQRTVDGLSEGSVYALLALGLVIIYRGTGHLNFAHGEMALFCAYAVYQFGEWGIPIGIAVVMGMGVGFLVGATAEVALVRPVARKSAFAVFIVTIGLFQFLNWLDGAIWGGQQLPNTGVGSKQVSYPSLFPAADDDFVTIFGAEITIKSLGTIGLVLVLSAVLFFVFNRTKLGLAMRAVASNAD
;
A
#
# COMPACT_ATOMS: atom_id res chain seq x y z
N MET A 1 -28.13 1.65 17.26
CA MET A 1 -26.83 2.07 17.80
C MET A 1 -25.74 1.09 17.33
N GLU A 2 -26.01 -0.20 17.42
CA GLU A 2 -25.10 -1.30 17.06
C GLU A 2 -24.59 -1.21 15.61
N LEU A 3 -25.50 -1.10 14.63
CA LEU A 3 -25.16 -0.98 13.21
C LEU A 3 -24.29 0.26 12.91
N PHE A 4 -24.53 1.37 13.61
CA PHE A 4 -23.73 2.59 13.45
C PHE A 4 -22.29 2.39 13.94
N LEU A 5 -22.11 1.76 15.11
CA LEU A 5 -20.79 1.45 15.67
C LEU A 5 -20.03 0.48 14.75
N GLN A 6 -20.67 -0.59 14.31
CA GLN A 6 -20.08 -1.57 13.39
C GLN A 6 -19.60 -0.90 12.09
N ARG A 7 -20.47 -0.13 11.43
CA ARG A 7 -20.12 0.58 10.20
C ARG A 7 -19.02 1.64 10.40
N THR A 8 -18.96 2.25 11.58
CA THR A 8 -17.91 3.23 11.91
C THR A 8 -16.55 2.53 12.06
N VAL A 9 -16.49 1.38 12.72
CA VAL A 9 -15.24 0.63 12.86
C VAL A 9 -14.77 0.05 11.52
N ASP A 10 -15.69 -0.49 10.72
CA ASP A 10 -15.35 -0.98 9.38
C ASP A 10 -14.82 0.15 8.51
N GLY A 11 -15.51 1.30 8.49
CA GLY A 11 -15.06 2.49 7.75
C GLY A 11 -13.72 3.04 8.26
N LEU A 12 -13.45 2.96 9.57
CA LEU A 12 -12.18 3.36 10.15
C LEU A 12 -11.06 2.38 9.74
N SER A 13 -11.36 1.08 9.69
CA SER A 13 -10.43 0.05 9.23
C SER A 13 -10.02 0.28 7.76
N GLU A 14 -10.99 0.44 6.87
CA GLU A 14 -10.71 0.73 5.45
C GLU A 14 -10.02 2.09 5.28
N GLY A 15 -10.51 3.12 5.97
CA GLY A 15 -9.92 4.45 5.97
C GLY A 15 -8.48 4.48 6.46
N SER A 16 -8.10 3.61 7.40
CA SER A 16 -6.74 3.50 7.91
C SER A 16 -5.76 3.00 6.83
N VAL A 17 -6.20 2.08 5.96
CA VAL A 17 -5.40 1.60 4.82
C VAL A 17 -5.17 2.74 3.82
N TYR A 18 -6.22 3.51 3.49
CA TYR A 18 -6.07 4.70 2.62
C TYR A 18 -5.14 5.75 3.25
N ALA A 19 -5.23 5.95 4.58
CA ALA A 19 -4.33 6.87 5.28
C ALA A 19 -2.86 6.42 5.18
N LEU A 20 -2.57 5.12 5.23
CA LEU A 20 -1.23 4.59 5.06
C LEU A 20 -0.71 4.79 3.62
N LEU A 21 -1.56 4.56 2.61
CA LEU A 21 -1.23 4.85 1.21
C LEU A 21 -0.94 6.35 1.00
N ALA A 22 -1.78 7.22 1.55
CA ALA A 22 -1.58 8.66 1.49
C ALA A 22 -0.28 9.09 2.17
N LEU A 23 0.05 8.49 3.33
CA LEU A 23 1.31 8.74 4.02
C LEU A 23 2.50 8.34 3.16
N GLY A 24 2.45 7.19 2.50
CA GLY A 24 3.46 6.75 1.53
C GLY A 24 3.65 7.74 0.38
N LEU A 25 2.54 8.23 -0.19
CA LEU A 25 2.57 9.25 -1.24
C LEU A 25 3.24 10.55 -0.77
N VAL A 26 2.90 11.02 0.44
CA VAL A 26 3.50 12.24 1.04
C VAL A 26 5.01 12.05 1.27
N ILE A 27 5.43 10.87 1.70
CA ILE A 27 6.84 10.54 1.91
C ILE A 27 7.61 10.60 0.59
N ILE A 28 7.09 9.98 -0.46
CA ILE A 28 7.69 10.00 -1.80
C ILE A 28 7.77 11.46 -2.30
N TYR A 29 6.68 12.20 -2.20
CA TYR A 29 6.64 13.61 -2.61
C TYR A 29 7.68 14.47 -1.88
N ARG A 30 7.84 14.27 -0.57
CA ARG A 30 8.87 14.99 0.22
C ARG A 30 10.30 14.63 -0.19
N GLY A 31 10.53 13.41 -0.67
CA GLY A 31 11.86 12.96 -1.10
C GLY A 31 12.21 13.33 -2.53
N THR A 32 11.22 13.41 -3.42
CA THR A 32 11.42 13.58 -4.87
C THR A 32 10.98 14.95 -5.39
N GLY A 33 10.11 15.65 -4.67
CA GLY A 33 9.45 16.89 -5.13
C GLY A 33 8.34 16.67 -6.18
N HIS A 34 8.05 15.42 -6.54
CA HIS A 34 7.08 15.08 -7.56
C HIS A 34 6.04 14.07 -7.06
N LEU A 35 4.78 14.21 -7.53
CA LEU A 35 3.73 13.23 -7.29
C LEU A 35 3.92 12.01 -8.21
N ASN A 36 3.94 10.82 -7.63
CA ASN A 36 3.94 9.57 -8.38
C ASN A 36 2.51 9.05 -8.51
N PHE A 37 1.90 9.23 -9.70
CA PHE A 37 0.54 8.77 -9.96
C PHE A 37 0.41 7.26 -10.06
N ALA A 38 1.51 6.53 -10.27
CA ALA A 38 1.52 5.08 -10.26
C ALA A 38 1.59 4.46 -8.86
N HIS A 39 1.65 5.28 -7.77
CA HIS A 39 1.84 4.78 -6.42
C HIS A 39 0.79 3.75 -5.99
N GLY A 40 -0.48 3.98 -6.32
CA GLY A 40 -1.57 3.05 -6.03
C GLY A 40 -1.42 1.70 -6.74
N GLU A 41 -1.10 1.72 -8.05
CA GLU A 41 -0.86 0.50 -8.82
C GLU A 41 0.40 -0.25 -8.39
N MET A 42 1.45 0.47 -7.98
CA MET A 42 2.64 -0.17 -7.39
C MET A 42 2.29 -0.90 -6.10
N ALA A 43 1.43 -0.31 -5.27
CA ALA A 43 0.95 -0.96 -4.04
C ALA A 43 0.08 -2.18 -4.38
N LEU A 44 -0.79 -2.09 -5.38
CA LEU A 44 -1.61 -3.20 -5.86
C LEU A 44 -0.75 -4.35 -6.40
N PHE A 45 0.23 -4.04 -7.25
CA PHE A 45 1.19 -5.01 -7.77
C PHE A 45 1.92 -5.76 -6.64
N CYS A 46 2.35 -5.04 -5.60
CA CYS A 46 2.98 -5.66 -4.42
C CYS A 46 2.01 -6.58 -3.66
N ALA A 47 0.73 -6.19 -3.55
CA ALA A 47 -0.29 -7.01 -2.92
C ALA A 47 -0.53 -8.30 -3.71
N TYR A 48 -0.56 -8.24 -5.04
CA TYR A 48 -0.63 -9.42 -5.90
C TYR A 48 0.60 -10.31 -5.77
N ALA A 49 1.80 -9.73 -5.65
CA ALA A 49 3.01 -10.51 -5.42
C ALA A 49 2.97 -11.27 -4.07
N VAL A 50 2.51 -10.62 -3.00
CA VAL A 50 2.31 -11.27 -1.69
C VAL A 50 1.29 -12.42 -1.80
N TYR A 51 0.19 -12.19 -2.51
CA TYR A 51 -0.80 -13.23 -2.80
C TYR A 51 -0.16 -14.43 -3.51
N GLN A 52 0.61 -14.18 -4.57
CA GLN A 52 1.28 -15.23 -5.34
C GLN A 52 2.26 -16.04 -4.48
N PHE A 53 3.00 -15.39 -3.58
CA PHE A 53 3.87 -16.08 -2.64
C PHE A 53 3.08 -16.97 -1.66
N GLY A 54 1.89 -16.52 -1.23
CA GLY A 54 0.98 -17.32 -0.43
C GLY A 54 0.48 -18.56 -1.17
N GLU A 55 0.11 -18.42 -2.46
CA GLU A 55 -0.27 -19.56 -3.32
C GLU A 55 0.87 -20.60 -3.50
N TRP A 56 2.11 -20.15 -3.44
CA TRP A 56 3.28 -21.04 -3.45
C TRP A 56 3.55 -21.69 -2.09
N GLY A 57 2.68 -21.49 -1.09
CA GLY A 57 2.78 -22.08 0.23
C GLY A 57 3.77 -21.37 1.16
N ILE A 58 4.20 -20.16 0.83
CA ILE A 58 5.09 -19.38 1.68
C ILE A 58 4.27 -18.81 2.85
N PRO A 59 4.74 -18.94 4.12
CA PRO A 59 4.07 -18.35 5.27
C PRO A 59 3.85 -16.85 5.09
N ILE A 60 2.67 -16.34 5.44
CA ILE A 60 2.24 -14.96 5.17
C ILE A 60 3.24 -13.90 5.66
N GLY A 61 3.86 -14.10 6.83
CA GLY A 61 4.87 -13.17 7.35
C GLY A 61 6.09 -13.03 6.43
N ILE A 62 6.55 -14.15 5.86
CA ILE A 62 7.67 -14.16 4.90
C ILE A 62 7.20 -13.59 3.55
N ALA A 63 6.01 -13.95 3.09
CA ALA A 63 5.42 -13.42 1.87
C ALA A 63 5.30 -11.89 1.89
N VAL A 64 4.91 -11.31 3.01
CA VAL A 64 4.85 -9.84 3.20
C VAL A 64 6.25 -9.23 3.10
N VAL A 65 7.26 -9.80 3.75
CA VAL A 65 8.65 -9.29 3.67
C VAL A 65 9.18 -9.39 2.24
N MET A 66 8.89 -10.48 1.52
CA MET A 66 9.24 -10.62 0.10
C MET A 66 8.49 -9.61 -0.76
N GLY A 67 7.20 -9.37 -0.50
CA GLY A 67 6.41 -8.34 -1.17
C GLY A 67 6.96 -6.92 -0.96
N MET A 68 7.45 -6.61 0.25
CA MET A 68 8.18 -5.36 0.50
C MET A 68 9.46 -5.26 -0.35
N GLY A 69 10.18 -6.37 -0.52
CA GLY A 69 11.33 -6.46 -1.42
C GLY A 69 10.95 -6.19 -2.88
N VAL A 70 9.85 -6.78 -3.36
CA VAL A 70 9.30 -6.51 -4.70
C VAL A 70 8.95 -5.03 -4.84
N GLY A 71 8.26 -4.44 -3.86
CA GLY A 71 7.91 -3.03 -3.85
C GLY A 71 9.13 -2.11 -3.91
N PHE A 72 10.18 -2.44 -3.16
CA PHE A 72 11.44 -1.72 -3.23
C PHE A 72 12.07 -1.80 -4.63
N LEU A 73 12.11 -2.98 -5.24
CA LEU A 73 12.68 -3.17 -6.59
C LEU A 73 11.87 -2.44 -7.65
N VAL A 74 10.54 -2.54 -7.62
CA VAL A 74 9.64 -1.84 -8.55
C VAL A 74 9.81 -0.33 -8.39
N GLY A 75 9.80 0.17 -7.14
CA GLY A 75 9.97 1.59 -6.84
C GLY A 75 11.34 2.12 -7.28
N ALA A 76 12.42 1.41 -6.95
CA ALA A 76 13.78 1.79 -7.34
C ALA A 76 13.96 1.78 -8.86
N THR A 77 13.41 0.76 -9.54
CA THR A 77 13.48 0.67 -11.01
C THR A 77 12.68 1.81 -11.65
N ALA A 78 11.47 2.08 -11.19
CA ALA A 78 10.64 3.17 -11.68
C ALA A 78 11.33 4.53 -11.49
N GLU A 79 11.91 4.77 -10.31
CA GLU A 79 12.63 6.02 -10.03
C GLU A 79 13.87 6.17 -10.93
N VAL A 80 14.74 5.16 -10.97
CA VAL A 80 16.03 5.27 -11.67
C VAL A 80 15.86 5.25 -13.19
N ALA A 81 15.00 4.37 -13.71
CA ALA A 81 14.86 4.16 -15.15
C ALA A 81 13.85 5.11 -15.82
N LEU A 82 12.81 5.53 -15.12
CA LEU A 82 11.70 6.28 -15.70
C LEU A 82 11.62 7.72 -15.19
N VAL A 83 11.57 7.92 -13.87
CA VAL A 83 11.32 9.24 -13.28
C VAL A 83 12.57 10.13 -13.35
N ARG A 84 13.69 9.63 -12.87
CA ARG A 84 14.94 10.39 -12.75
C ARG A 84 15.44 11.02 -14.06
N PRO A 85 15.37 10.34 -15.23
CA PRO A 85 15.81 10.92 -16.50
C PRO A 85 14.96 12.11 -16.97
N VAL A 86 13.69 12.15 -16.57
CA VAL A 86 12.73 13.19 -16.98
C VAL A 86 12.50 14.26 -15.92
N ALA A 87 12.77 13.97 -14.66
CA ALA A 87 12.56 14.89 -13.52
C ALA A 87 13.34 16.21 -13.70
N ARG A 88 14.52 16.14 -14.32
CA ARG A 88 15.35 17.33 -14.62
C ARG A 88 14.82 18.18 -15.78
N LYS A 89 13.86 17.67 -16.56
CA LYS A 89 13.35 18.37 -17.77
C LYS A 89 12.11 19.21 -17.43
N SER A 90 11.09 18.58 -16.86
CA SER A 90 9.89 19.30 -16.39
C SER A 90 9.05 18.41 -15.48
N ALA A 91 8.31 19.05 -14.54
CA ALA A 91 7.32 18.36 -13.69
C ALA A 91 6.22 17.69 -14.52
N PHE A 92 5.84 18.28 -15.66
CA PHE A 92 4.85 17.72 -16.58
C PHE A 92 5.32 16.41 -17.24
N ALA A 93 6.63 16.31 -17.55
CA ALA A 93 7.19 15.06 -18.07
C ALA A 93 7.13 13.93 -17.03
N VAL A 94 7.36 14.22 -15.75
CA VAL A 94 7.20 13.25 -14.65
C VAL A 94 5.74 12.80 -14.55
N PHE A 95 4.79 13.73 -14.63
CA PHE A 95 3.35 13.42 -14.63
C PHE A 95 2.99 12.41 -15.74
N ILE A 96 3.39 12.67 -16.99
CA ILE A 96 3.12 11.77 -18.13
C ILE A 96 3.75 10.39 -17.91
N VAL A 97 5.00 10.34 -17.46
CA VAL A 97 5.73 9.08 -17.24
C VAL A 97 5.09 8.26 -16.13
N THR A 98 4.65 8.88 -15.03
CA THR A 98 4.00 8.16 -13.93
C THR A 98 2.61 7.69 -14.29
N ILE A 99 1.85 8.40 -15.15
CA ILE A 99 0.59 7.90 -15.72
C ILE A 99 0.84 6.73 -16.68
N GLY A 100 1.89 6.81 -17.49
CA GLY A 100 2.30 5.70 -18.36
C GLY A 100 2.66 4.45 -17.54
N LEU A 101 3.39 4.63 -16.45
CA LEU A 101 3.72 3.55 -15.50
C LEU A 101 2.46 2.98 -14.82
N PHE A 102 1.52 3.85 -14.40
CA PHE A 102 0.21 3.42 -13.88
C PHE A 102 -0.48 2.49 -14.88
N GLN A 103 -0.62 2.90 -16.12
CA GLN A 103 -1.30 2.13 -17.15
C GLN A 103 -0.57 0.83 -17.48
N PHE A 104 0.77 0.86 -17.49
CA PHE A 104 1.59 -0.33 -17.70
C PHE A 104 1.43 -1.35 -16.58
N LEU A 105 1.48 -0.94 -15.31
CA LEU A 105 1.29 -1.83 -14.17
C LEU A 105 -0.14 -2.41 -14.15
N ASN A 106 -1.15 -1.59 -14.40
CA ASN A 106 -2.53 -2.03 -14.49
C ASN A 106 -2.73 -3.12 -15.58
N TRP A 107 -2.11 -2.92 -16.75
CA TRP A 107 -2.10 -3.94 -17.79
C TRP A 107 -1.33 -5.20 -17.35
N LEU A 108 -0.19 -5.03 -16.70
CA LEU A 108 0.66 -6.14 -16.25
C LEU A 108 -0.06 -6.99 -15.19
N ASP A 109 -0.74 -6.35 -14.24
CA ASP A 109 -1.55 -7.00 -13.23
C ASP A 109 -2.67 -7.84 -13.88
N GLY A 110 -3.35 -7.28 -14.86
CA GLY A 110 -4.34 -7.98 -15.67
C GLY A 110 -3.77 -9.13 -16.48
N ALA A 111 -2.57 -8.99 -17.03
CA ALA A 111 -1.91 -10.02 -17.82
C ALA A 111 -1.41 -11.21 -16.96
N ILE A 112 -0.91 -10.94 -15.77
CA ILE A 112 -0.36 -11.98 -14.87
C ILE A 112 -1.47 -12.63 -14.05
N TRP A 113 -2.38 -11.83 -13.47
CA TRP A 113 -3.41 -12.29 -12.54
C TRP A 113 -4.85 -12.11 -13.04
N GLY A 114 -5.05 -11.71 -14.29
CA GLY A 114 -6.34 -11.30 -14.88
C GLY A 114 -7.46 -12.34 -14.95
N GLY A 115 -7.27 -13.50 -14.38
CA GLY A 115 -8.35 -14.46 -14.10
C GLY A 115 -8.66 -14.59 -12.62
N GLN A 116 -7.96 -13.86 -11.76
CA GLN A 116 -8.05 -13.94 -10.30
C GLN A 116 -8.55 -12.61 -9.75
N GLN A 117 -9.73 -12.61 -9.12
CA GLN A 117 -10.22 -11.41 -8.44
C GLN A 117 -9.61 -11.30 -7.06
N LEU A 118 -9.05 -10.10 -6.77
CA LEU A 118 -8.93 -9.66 -5.39
C LEU A 118 -10.34 -9.47 -4.80
N PRO A 119 -10.59 -9.88 -3.56
CA PRO A 119 -11.88 -9.61 -2.91
C PRO A 119 -12.14 -8.10 -2.96
N ASN A 120 -13.32 -7.71 -3.45
CA ASN A 120 -13.82 -6.33 -3.52
C ASN A 120 -13.33 -5.40 -4.64
N THR A 121 -12.54 -5.85 -5.60
CA THR A 121 -12.16 -4.97 -6.74
C THR A 121 -13.13 -5.02 -7.92
N GLY A 122 -14.08 -5.93 -7.92
CA GLY A 122 -15.14 -6.02 -8.96
C GLY A 122 -14.68 -6.48 -10.34
N VAL A 123 -13.42 -6.84 -10.51
CA VAL A 123 -12.84 -7.22 -11.80
C VAL A 123 -12.42 -8.70 -11.77
N GLY A 124 -13.03 -9.57 -12.62
CA GLY A 124 -12.69 -10.98 -12.82
C GLY A 124 -13.69 -11.96 -12.17
N SER A 125 -13.55 -13.25 -12.41
CA SER A 125 -14.58 -14.27 -12.10
C SER A 125 -14.25 -15.20 -10.93
N LYS A 126 -13.07 -15.08 -10.29
CA LYS A 126 -12.66 -15.95 -9.19
C LYS A 126 -12.36 -15.13 -7.93
N GLN A 127 -13.15 -15.32 -6.90
CA GLN A 127 -12.94 -14.70 -5.60
C GLN A 127 -11.68 -15.29 -4.97
N VAL A 128 -10.65 -14.48 -4.83
CA VAL A 128 -9.38 -14.87 -4.23
C VAL A 128 -9.44 -14.56 -2.74
N SER A 129 -9.30 -15.59 -1.92
CA SER A 129 -9.19 -15.42 -0.47
C SER A 129 -7.74 -15.14 -0.12
N TYR A 130 -7.45 -13.96 0.40
CA TYR A 130 -6.13 -13.66 0.95
C TYR A 130 -5.93 -14.38 2.27
N PRO A 131 -4.77 -15.03 2.48
CA PRO A 131 -4.39 -15.45 3.82
C PRO A 131 -4.29 -14.20 4.69
N SER A 132 -5.12 -14.11 5.72
CA SER A 132 -5.10 -12.96 6.62
C SER A 132 -3.88 -13.04 7.55
N LEU A 133 -3.23 -11.90 7.82
CA LEU A 133 -2.19 -11.78 8.86
C LEU A 133 -2.74 -12.11 10.26
N PHE A 134 -4.03 -11.93 10.44
CA PHE A 134 -4.75 -12.29 11.67
C PHE A 134 -5.54 -13.56 11.38
N PRO A 135 -5.13 -14.73 11.94
CA PRO A 135 -5.86 -15.99 11.80
C PRO A 135 -7.10 -15.97 12.71
N ALA A 136 -8.02 -15.09 12.40
CA ALA A 136 -9.35 -15.10 12.97
C ALA A 136 -10.25 -15.73 11.90
N ALA A 137 -11.09 -16.70 12.27
CA ALA A 137 -12.19 -17.10 11.43
C ALA A 137 -13.00 -15.85 11.07
N ASP A 138 -13.59 -15.81 9.88
CA ASP A 138 -14.43 -14.66 9.48
C ASP A 138 -15.57 -14.38 10.46
N ASP A 139 -15.80 -15.29 11.39
CA ASP A 139 -16.83 -15.27 12.45
C ASP A 139 -16.30 -14.87 13.84
N ASP A 140 -15.00 -14.53 13.99
CA ASP A 140 -14.47 -14.08 15.27
C ASP A 140 -14.78 -12.59 15.48
N PHE A 141 -15.82 -12.32 16.29
CA PHE A 141 -16.26 -10.99 16.65
C PHE A 141 -15.97 -10.71 18.12
N VAL A 142 -15.60 -9.47 18.42
CA VAL A 142 -15.59 -8.93 19.77
C VAL A 142 -16.82 -8.04 19.93
N THR A 143 -17.69 -8.39 20.88
CA THR A 143 -18.89 -7.58 21.16
C THR A 143 -18.50 -6.39 22.03
N ILE A 144 -18.53 -5.18 21.47
CA ILE A 144 -18.28 -3.93 22.20
C ILE A 144 -19.55 -3.08 22.13
N PHE A 145 -20.15 -2.78 23.26
CA PHE A 145 -21.42 -2.03 23.37
C PHE A 145 -22.58 -2.61 22.52
N GLY A 146 -22.63 -3.95 22.36
CA GLY A 146 -23.64 -4.63 21.55
C GLY A 146 -23.33 -4.70 20.06
N ALA A 147 -22.27 -4.06 19.58
CA ALA A 147 -21.82 -4.17 18.20
C ALA A 147 -20.80 -5.30 18.03
N GLU A 148 -20.99 -6.12 17.01
CA GLU A 148 -20.07 -7.19 16.63
C GLU A 148 -18.95 -6.59 15.76
N ILE A 149 -17.77 -6.45 16.32
CA ILE A 149 -16.60 -5.88 15.65
C ILE A 149 -15.66 -7.02 15.28
N THR A 150 -15.33 -7.15 14.00
CA THR A 150 -14.42 -8.17 13.52
C THR A 150 -13.00 -7.94 14.06
N ILE A 151 -12.37 -8.98 14.60
CA ILE A 151 -10.98 -8.93 15.08
C ILE A 151 -10.03 -8.45 13.96
N LYS A 152 -10.32 -8.81 12.72
CA LYS A 152 -9.59 -8.36 11.53
C LYS A 152 -9.58 -6.83 11.37
N SER A 153 -10.73 -6.15 11.59
CA SER A 153 -10.82 -4.69 11.51
C SER A 153 -9.98 -4.01 12.58
N LEU A 154 -10.03 -4.50 13.83
CA LEU A 154 -9.21 -4.00 14.94
C LEU A 154 -7.72 -4.24 14.68
N GLY A 155 -7.36 -5.44 14.19
CA GLY A 155 -6.01 -5.80 13.83
C GLY A 155 -5.43 -4.89 12.73
N THR A 156 -6.22 -4.59 11.70
CA THR A 156 -5.84 -3.68 10.62
C THR A 156 -5.57 -2.28 11.14
N ILE A 157 -6.48 -1.72 11.95
CA ILE A 157 -6.29 -0.39 12.57
C ILE A 157 -5.03 -0.38 13.43
N GLY A 158 -4.86 -1.39 14.29
CA GLY A 158 -3.68 -1.51 15.15
C GLY A 158 -2.38 -1.58 14.35
N LEU A 159 -2.33 -2.40 13.30
CA LEU A 159 -1.18 -2.52 12.42
C LEU A 159 -0.84 -1.20 11.74
N VAL A 160 -1.84 -0.50 11.19
CA VAL A 160 -1.64 0.79 10.52
C VAL A 160 -1.13 1.85 11.50
N LEU A 161 -1.64 1.89 12.73
CA LEU A 161 -1.15 2.80 13.77
C LEU A 161 0.32 2.52 14.12
N VAL A 162 0.69 1.26 14.28
CA VAL A 162 2.08 0.86 14.54
C VAL A 162 2.98 1.25 13.37
N LEU A 163 2.60 0.94 12.13
CA LEU A 163 3.37 1.29 10.94
C LEU A 163 3.52 2.81 10.80
N SER A 164 2.45 3.58 11.04
CA SER A 164 2.47 5.04 11.00
C SER A 164 3.39 5.61 12.08
N ALA A 165 3.38 5.04 13.30
CA ALA A 165 4.26 5.45 14.38
C ALA A 165 5.73 5.13 14.06
N VAL A 166 6.01 3.95 13.49
CA VAL A 166 7.36 3.56 13.05
C VAL A 166 7.86 4.51 11.96
N LEU A 167 7.05 4.79 10.94
CA LEU A 167 7.40 5.75 9.89
C LEU A 167 7.65 7.14 10.46
N PHE A 168 6.76 7.63 11.33
CA PHE A 168 6.95 8.93 12.01
C PHE A 168 8.27 8.98 12.78
N PHE A 169 8.61 7.92 13.53
CA PHE A 169 9.86 7.82 14.26
C PHE A 169 11.07 7.81 13.31
N VAL A 170 11.03 7.00 12.25
CA VAL A 170 12.10 6.91 11.24
C VAL A 170 12.34 8.29 10.61
N PHE A 171 11.28 8.98 10.19
CA PHE A 171 11.41 10.29 9.54
C PHE A 171 11.86 11.41 10.49
N ASN A 172 11.49 11.35 11.77
CA ASN A 172 11.84 12.41 12.70
C ASN A 172 13.16 12.18 13.46
N ARG A 173 13.59 10.92 13.61
CA ARG A 173 14.70 10.56 14.49
C ARG A 173 15.89 9.91 13.79
N THR A 174 15.78 9.59 12.47
CA THR A 174 16.89 8.95 11.76
C THR A 174 17.60 9.90 10.78
N LYS A 175 18.82 9.52 10.40
CA LYS A 175 19.63 10.23 9.40
C LYS A 175 18.94 10.26 8.02
N LEU A 176 18.12 9.24 7.70
CA LEU A 176 17.31 9.21 6.47
C LEU A 176 16.28 10.33 6.45
N GLY A 177 15.53 10.52 7.54
CA GLY A 177 14.57 11.61 7.63
C GLY A 177 15.23 13.00 7.63
N LEU A 178 16.44 13.13 8.19
CA LEU A 178 17.21 14.37 8.10
C LEU A 178 17.64 14.66 6.66
N ALA A 179 18.15 13.65 5.95
CA ALA A 179 18.56 13.77 4.54
C ALA A 179 17.37 14.17 3.64
N MET A 180 16.20 13.54 3.82
CA MET A 180 14.99 13.89 3.05
C MET A 180 14.52 15.34 3.31
N ARG A 181 14.59 15.79 4.57
CA ARG A 181 14.28 17.20 4.89
C ARG A 181 15.28 18.18 4.28
N ALA A 182 16.56 17.82 4.25
CA ALA A 182 17.60 18.63 3.63
C ALA A 182 17.39 18.76 2.11
N VAL A 183 17.01 17.67 1.42
CA VAL A 183 16.67 17.70 -0.01
C VAL A 183 15.43 18.55 -0.26
N ALA A 184 14.41 18.43 0.58
CA ALA A 184 13.17 19.22 0.44
C ALA A 184 13.39 20.73 0.68
N SER A 185 14.42 21.11 1.46
CA SER A 185 14.74 22.51 1.73
C SER A 185 15.70 23.17 0.72
N ASN A 186 16.40 22.35 -0.09
CA ASN A 186 17.34 22.80 -1.13
C ASN A 186 16.81 22.45 -2.54
N ALA A 187 15.55 22.72 -2.77
CA ALA A 187 14.88 22.47 -4.06
C ALA A 187 15.16 23.58 -5.12
N ASP A 188 16.17 24.45 -4.88
CA ASP A 188 16.64 25.49 -5.82
C ASP A 188 17.80 25.01 -6.70
#